data_953202c64654eecdfd94c43d054dba8d
#
_entry.id   953202c64654eecdfd94c43d054dba8d
#
_cell.length_a   1.000
_cell.length_b   1.000
_cell.length_c   1.000
_cell.angle_alpha   90.00
_cell.angle_beta   90.00
_cell.angle_gamma   90.00
#
_symmetry.space_group_name_H-M   'P 1'
#
loop_
_entity.id
_entity.type
_entity.pdbx_description
1 polymer ?
#
loop_
_entity_poly.entity_id
_entity_poly.type
_entity_poly.pdbx_seq_one_letter_code
_entity_poly.pdbx_strand_id
1 'polypeptide(L)'
;MALKDKAYQAALGTNLVSGFVSFGLRSSVVPLFVVEGLDRGASLAGFGFLAAAAVQAIVLLPAGRMADTQGRRKALLYGTIATAIGMVVLTLADAAVNGLGKAAMLGTILLLVSMVIQGFGAAFLGSAPSAVIGDVMGGKKGGIVVATFQMMSDVGAVLGPLAAGLLVDLFDFDWAFAFGALLAILPIFLVIRMPETLKRSDVT
;
A
#
# COMPACT_ATOMS: atom_id res chain seq x y z
N MET A 1 15.48 -5.14 -21.54
CA MET A 1 15.96 -3.74 -21.41
C MET A 1 15.24 -2.99 -20.31
N ALA A 2 13.93 -3.14 -20.15
CA ALA A 2 13.14 -2.47 -19.10
C ALA A 2 13.59 -2.81 -17.64
N LEU A 3 13.98 -4.04 -17.35
CA LEU A 3 14.45 -4.47 -16.02
C LEU A 3 15.70 -3.71 -15.50
N LYS A 4 16.45 -3.03 -16.37
CA LYS A 4 17.59 -2.19 -15.98
C LYS A 4 17.20 -0.73 -15.69
N ASP A 5 15.97 -0.35 -16.03
CA ASP A 5 15.46 0.99 -15.79
C ASP A 5 15.08 1.14 -14.31
N LYS A 6 15.64 2.15 -13.64
CA LYS A 6 15.41 2.41 -12.21
C LYS A 6 13.95 2.78 -11.93
N ALA A 7 13.27 3.44 -12.86
CA ALA A 7 11.86 3.79 -12.69
C ALA A 7 10.98 2.53 -12.77
N TYR A 8 11.30 1.62 -13.70
CA TYR A 8 10.61 0.34 -13.79
C TYR A 8 10.84 -0.53 -12.54
N GLN A 9 12.08 -0.61 -12.04
CA GLN A 9 12.39 -1.32 -10.80
C GLN A 9 11.63 -0.75 -9.60
N ALA A 10 11.54 0.58 -9.49
CA ALA A 10 10.76 1.23 -8.44
C ALA A 10 9.27 0.90 -8.55
N ALA A 11 8.71 0.92 -9.76
CA ALA A 11 7.32 0.54 -9.99
C ALA A 11 7.06 -0.93 -9.64
N LEU A 12 7.96 -1.85 -10.02
CA LEU A 12 7.86 -3.28 -9.67
C LEU A 12 7.91 -3.50 -8.16
N GLY A 13 8.90 -2.91 -7.48
CA GLY A 13 9.05 -3.03 -6.02
C GLY A 13 7.86 -2.43 -5.28
N THR A 14 7.37 -1.28 -5.73
CA THR A 14 6.17 -0.65 -5.16
C THR A 14 4.94 -1.54 -5.34
N ASN A 15 4.77 -2.16 -6.52
CA ASN A 15 3.62 -3.00 -6.80
C ASN A 15 3.66 -4.32 -6.02
N LEU A 16 4.84 -4.94 -5.88
CA LEU A 16 5.05 -6.13 -5.05
C LEU A 16 4.65 -5.86 -3.59
N VAL A 17 5.17 -4.79 -3.01
CA VAL A 17 4.88 -4.43 -1.61
C VAL A 17 3.43 -3.99 -1.44
N SER A 18 2.87 -3.28 -2.41
CA SER A 18 1.45 -2.92 -2.39
C SER A 18 0.55 -4.17 -2.42
N GLY A 19 0.88 -5.15 -3.25
CA GLY A 19 0.23 -6.46 -3.27
C GLY A 19 0.31 -7.14 -1.91
N PHE A 20 1.51 -7.24 -1.36
CA PHE A 20 1.75 -7.88 -0.07
C PHE A 20 1.01 -7.19 1.08
N VAL A 21 1.14 -5.87 1.21
CA VAL A 21 0.56 -5.10 2.33
C VAL A 21 -0.94 -4.92 2.16
N SER A 22 -1.40 -4.46 0.99
CA SER A 22 -2.80 -4.04 0.82
C SER A 22 -3.73 -5.20 0.49
N PHE A 23 -3.34 -6.07 -0.43
CA PHE A 23 -4.16 -7.22 -0.83
C PHE A 23 -3.86 -8.48 -0.02
N GLY A 24 -2.62 -8.62 0.47
CA GLY A 24 -2.21 -9.75 1.28
C GLY A 24 -2.50 -9.53 2.77
N LEU A 25 -1.58 -8.87 3.46
CA LEU A 25 -1.59 -8.74 4.92
C LEU A 25 -2.87 -8.06 5.44
N ARG A 26 -3.20 -6.87 4.92
CA ARG A 26 -4.36 -6.11 5.41
C ARG A 26 -5.67 -6.86 5.22
N SER A 27 -5.89 -7.51 4.08
CA SER A 27 -7.15 -8.19 3.80
C SER A 27 -7.34 -9.46 4.64
N SER A 28 -6.26 -10.10 5.08
CA SER A 28 -6.31 -11.32 5.90
C SER A 28 -6.28 -11.02 7.41
N VAL A 29 -5.35 -10.16 7.86
CA VAL A 29 -5.11 -9.97 9.29
C VAL A 29 -6.06 -8.95 9.92
N VAL A 30 -6.50 -7.91 9.18
CA VAL A 30 -7.41 -6.90 9.75
C VAL A 30 -8.75 -7.48 10.22
N PRO A 31 -9.44 -8.35 9.45
CA PRO A 31 -10.67 -8.98 9.94
C PRO A 31 -10.43 -9.84 11.19
N LEU A 32 -9.32 -10.56 11.24
CA LEU A 32 -8.95 -11.39 12.37
C LEU A 32 -8.65 -10.52 13.60
N PHE A 33 -7.85 -9.46 13.45
CA PHE A 33 -7.55 -8.50 14.51
C PHE A 33 -8.80 -7.81 15.06
N VAL A 34 -9.79 -7.50 14.21
CA VAL A 34 -11.06 -6.91 14.67
C VAL A 34 -11.82 -7.86 15.59
N VAL A 35 -11.84 -9.15 15.26
CA VAL A 35 -12.61 -10.14 16.03
C VAL A 35 -11.82 -10.58 17.27
N GLU A 36 -10.56 -10.96 17.12
CA GLU A 36 -9.76 -11.56 18.19
C GLU A 36 -8.98 -10.53 19.00
N GLY A 37 -8.43 -9.50 18.34
CA GLY A 37 -7.64 -8.45 18.99
C GLY A 37 -8.52 -7.40 19.66
N LEU A 38 -9.49 -6.83 18.95
CA LEU A 38 -10.36 -5.76 19.42
C LEU A 38 -11.64 -6.25 20.13
N ASP A 39 -11.95 -7.55 20.05
CA ASP A 39 -13.21 -8.12 20.55
C ASP A 39 -14.44 -7.39 20.01
N ARG A 40 -14.44 -7.13 18.69
CA ARG A 40 -15.50 -6.42 17.97
C ARG A 40 -16.14 -7.31 16.92
N GLY A 41 -17.38 -6.98 16.54
CA GLY A 41 -18.06 -7.68 15.46
C GLY A 41 -17.31 -7.51 14.11
N ALA A 42 -17.29 -8.56 13.28
CA ALA A 42 -16.64 -8.56 11.96
C ALA A 42 -17.10 -7.42 11.04
N SER A 43 -18.29 -6.86 11.27
CA SER A 43 -18.80 -5.69 10.54
C SER A 43 -17.87 -4.46 10.65
N LEU A 44 -17.13 -4.31 11.74
CA LEU A 44 -16.17 -3.20 11.89
C LEU A 44 -15.07 -3.27 10.85
N ALA A 45 -14.56 -4.46 10.53
CA ALA A 45 -13.60 -4.64 9.43
C ALA A 45 -14.20 -4.19 8.09
N GLY A 46 -15.47 -4.57 7.82
CA GLY A 46 -16.21 -4.12 6.64
C GLY A 46 -16.34 -2.60 6.56
N PHE A 47 -16.65 -1.91 7.67
CA PHE A 47 -16.67 -0.45 7.72
C PHE A 47 -15.29 0.16 7.49
N GLY A 48 -14.23 -0.44 8.02
CA GLY A 48 -12.86 -0.02 7.77
C GLY A 48 -12.49 -0.11 6.29
N PHE A 49 -12.80 -1.23 5.63
CA PHE A 49 -12.58 -1.40 4.19
C PHE A 49 -13.44 -0.45 3.36
N LEU A 50 -14.69 -0.22 3.74
CA LEU A 50 -15.57 0.75 3.08
C LEU A 50 -14.99 2.17 3.17
N ALA A 51 -14.52 2.58 4.36
CA ALA A 51 -13.88 3.89 4.55
C ALA A 51 -12.62 4.03 3.69
N ALA A 52 -11.75 3.00 3.66
CA ALA A 52 -10.57 2.97 2.80
C ALA A 52 -10.94 3.10 1.31
N ALA A 53 -11.93 2.33 0.85
CA ALA A 53 -12.39 2.36 -0.54
C ALA A 53 -13.01 3.72 -0.92
N ALA A 54 -13.79 4.32 -0.02
CA ALA A 54 -14.38 5.64 -0.23
C ALA A 54 -13.30 6.71 -0.38
N VAL A 55 -12.31 6.74 0.52
CA VAL A 55 -11.16 7.67 0.42
C VAL A 55 -10.37 7.42 -0.85
N GLN A 56 -10.09 6.17 -1.19
CA GLN A 56 -9.42 5.81 -2.43
C GLN A 56 -10.18 6.34 -3.66
N ALA A 57 -11.49 6.14 -3.73
CA ALA A 57 -12.30 6.62 -4.85
C ALA A 57 -12.29 8.15 -4.98
N ILE A 58 -12.40 8.88 -3.86
CA ILE A 58 -12.37 10.35 -3.85
C ILE A 58 -10.99 10.88 -4.28
N VAL A 59 -9.92 10.26 -3.79
CA VAL A 59 -8.54 10.73 -4.00
C VAL A 59 -7.96 10.26 -5.33
N LEU A 60 -8.51 9.22 -5.96
CA LEU A 60 -7.96 8.62 -7.18
C LEU A 60 -7.79 9.63 -8.33
N LEU A 61 -8.80 10.46 -8.59
CA LEU A 61 -8.72 11.48 -9.65
C LEU A 61 -7.70 12.58 -9.33
N PRO A 62 -7.70 13.19 -8.13
CA PRO A 62 -6.63 14.11 -7.72
C PRO A 62 -5.23 13.48 -7.78
N ALA A 63 -5.07 12.23 -7.34
CA ALA A 63 -3.79 11.51 -7.37
C ALA A 63 -3.29 11.30 -8.81
N GLY A 64 -4.17 10.91 -9.72
CA GLY A 64 -3.86 10.78 -11.14
C GLY A 64 -3.42 12.12 -11.75
N ARG A 65 -4.20 13.19 -11.53
CA ARG A 65 -3.85 14.55 -12.00
C ARG A 65 -2.50 15.00 -11.44
N MET A 66 -2.22 14.73 -10.18
CA MET A 66 -0.94 15.09 -9.57
C MET A 66 0.21 14.30 -10.21
N ALA A 67 0.03 13.02 -10.47
CA ALA A 67 1.01 12.21 -11.19
C ALA A 67 1.31 12.79 -12.58
N ASP A 68 0.27 13.27 -13.30
CA ASP A 68 0.39 13.81 -14.65
C ASP A 68 0.98 15.24 -14.69
N THR A 69 0.83 16.02 -13.64
CA THR A 69 1.23 17.45 -13.63
C THR A 69 2.48 17.73 -12.80
N GLN A 70 2.62 17.07 -11.65
CA GLN A 70 3.70 17.31 -10.70
C GLN A 70 4.82 16.26 -10.74
N GLY A 71 4.55 15.13 -11.39
CA GLY A 71 5.53 14.06 -11.61
C GLY A 71 5.15 12.73 -10.97
N ARG A 72 5.56 11.67 -11.66
CA ARG A 72 5.29 10.27 -11.27
C ARG A 72 5.97 9.91 -9.94
N ARG A 73 7.23 10.35 -9.79
CA ARG A 73 8.02 10.10 -8.58
C ARG A 73 7.37 10.68 -7.33
N LYS A 74 6.84 11.90 -7.39
CA LYS A 74 6.16 12.54 -6.24
C LYS A 74 4.90 11.76 -5.86
N ALA A 75 4.08 11.42 -6.84
CA ALA A 75 2.86 10.66 -6.60
C ALA A 75 3.15 9.30 -5.97
N LEU A 76 4.15 8.57 -6.46
CA LEU A 76 4.60 7.31 -5.85
C LEU A 76 5.08 7.50 -4.41
N LEU A 77 5.84 8.57 -4.11
CA LEU A 77 6.28 8.88 -2.75
C LEU A 77 5.11 9.12 -1.80
N TYR A 78 4.11 9.90 -2.20
CA TYR A 78 2.93 10.11 -1.36
C TYR A 78 2.19 8.79 -1.09
N GLY A 79 2.03 7.95 -2.10
CA GLY A 79 1.38 6.65 -1.95
C GLY A 79 2.14 5.70 -1.02
N THR A 80 3.46 5.56 -1.21
CA THR A 80 4.29 4.66 -0.40
C THR A 80 4.43 5.15 1.04
N ILE A 81 4.62 6.46 1.26
CA ILE A 81 4.69 7.05 2.60
C ILE A 81 3.36 6.88 3.33
N ALA A 82 2.22 7.17 2.67
CA ALA A 82 0.92 7.00 3.28
C ALA A 82 0.65 5.53 3.67
N THR A 83 1.03 4.58 2.81
CA THR A 83 0.91 3.15 3.13
C THR A 83 1.76 2.77 4.33
N ALA A 84 3.01 3.24 4.40
CA ALA A 84 3.90 2.98 5.54
C ALA A 84 3.34 3.59 6.83
N ILE A 85 2.87 4.84 6.81
CA ILE A 85 2.24 5.49 7.96
C ILE A 85 0.99 4.72 8.38
N GLY A 86 0.14 4.32 7.44
CA GLY A 86 -1.05 3.53 7.72
C GLY A 86 -0.73 2.21 8.44
N MET A 87 0.34 1.51 8.03
CA MET A 87 0.79 0.29 8.69
C MET A 87 1.35 0.55 10.10
N VAL A 88 2.12 1.63 10.29
CA VAL A 88 2.58 2.04 11.63
C VAL A 88 1.39 2.36 12.55
N VAL A 89 0.39 3.08 12.06
CA VAL A 89 -0.82 3.38 12.85
C VAL A 89 -1.58 2.09 13.20
N LEU A 90 -1.58 1.09 12.32
CA LEU A 90 -2.19 -0.20 12.60
C LEU A 90 -1.41 -0.97 13.70
N THR A 91 -0.07 -0.92 13.67
CA THR A 91 0.76 -1.46 14.77
C THR A 91 0.46 -0.74 16.10
N LEU A 92 0.27 0.59 16.06
CA LEU A 92 -0.13 1.35 17.25
C LEU A 92 -1.54 1.00 17.74
N ALA A 93 -2.43 0.59 16.83
CA ALA A 93 -3.78 0.13 17.23
C ALA A 93 -3.68 -1.15 18.07
N ASP A 94 -2.83 -2.09 17.68
CA ASP A 94 -2.58 -3.30 18.45
C ASP A 94 -1.87 -3.00 19.78
N ALA A 95 -0.85 -2.15 19.78
CA ALA A 95 -0.17 -1.72 21.00
C ALA A 95 -1.13 -1.04 22.00
N ALA A 96 -2.13 -0.28 21.50
CA ALA A 96 -3.16 0.32 22.35
C ALA A 96 -4.08 -0.74 22.97
N VAL A 97 -4.39 -1.80 22.24
CA VAL A 97 -5.16 -2.95 22.75
C VAL A 97 -4.38 -3.68 23.83
N ASN A 98 -3.10 -3.95 23.62
CA ASN A 98 -2.25 -4.65 24.55
C ASN A 98 -2.01 -3.83 25.84
N GLY A 99 -1.93 -2.49 25.74
CA GLY A 99 -1.73 -1.60 26.88
C GLY A 99 -2.99 -1.22 27.66
N LEU A 100 -4.12 -1.04 26.97
CA LEU A 100 -5.37 -0.50 27.56
C LEU A 100 -6.50 -1.53 27.62
N GLY A 101 -6.29 -2.72 27.05
CA GLY A 101 -7.28 -3.79 26.94
C GLY A 101 -8.13 -3.73 25.66
N LYS A 102 -8.69 -4.88 25.30
CA LYS A 102 -9.42 -5.12 24.03
C LYS A 102 -10.63 -4.20 23.84
N ALA A 103 -11.28 -3.79 24.92
CA ALA A 103 -12.44 -2.89 24.87
C ALA A 103 -12.08 -1.42 24.65
N ALA A 104 -10.78 -1.06 24.64
CA ALA A 104 -10.34 0.32 24.50
C ALA A 104 -10.78 0.90 23.14
N MET A 105 -11.53 2.00 23.20
CA MET A 105 -12.00 2.70 22.00
C MET A 105 -10.84 3.23 21.14
N LEU A 106 -9.69 3.48 21.75
CA LEU A 106 -8.49 3.97 21.07
C LEU A 106 -7.99 3.00 19.99
N GLY A 107 -7.94 1.70 20.25
CA GLY A 107 -7.56 0.69 19.25
C GLY A 107 -8.49 0.71 18.04
N THR A 108 -9.81 0.81 18.28
CA THR A 108 -10.81 0.93 17.22
C THR A 108 -10.63 2.20 16.38
N ILE A 109 -10.39 3.35 17.03
CA ILE A 109 -10.15 4.63 16.33
C ILE A 109 -8.87 4.54 15.48
N LEU A 110 -7.78 4.02 16.03
CA LEU A 110 -6.51 3.86 15.33
C LEU A 110 -6.65 2.92 14.13
N LEU A 111 -7.40 1.82 14.27
CA LEU A 111 -7.72 0.94 13.14
C LEU A 111 -8.42 1.73 12.00
N LEU A 112 -9.48 2.46 12.31
CA LEU A 112 -10.22 3.21 11.28
C LEU A 112 -9.37 4.32 10.65
N VAL A 113 -8.58 5.03 11.45
CA VAL A 113 -7.61 6.04 10.95
C VAL A 113 -6.59 5.39 10.03
N SER A 114 -6.04 4.24 10.40
CA SER A 114 -5.13 3.46 9.55
C SER A 114 -5.79 3.12 8.21
N MET A 115 -7.06 2.66 8.21
CA MET A 115 -7.79 2.32 6.99
C MET A 115 -7.95 3.53 6.05
N VAL A 116 -8.30 4.69 6.60
CA VAL A 116 -8.40 5.96 5.86
C VAL A 116 -7.05 6.34 5.23
N ILE A 117 -5.97 6.30 6.00
CA ILE A 117 -4.62 6.63 5.51
C ILE A 117 -4.19 5.65 4.41
N GLN A 118 -4.45 4.36 4.58
CA GLN A 118 -4.14 3.35 3.56
C GLN A 118 -5.00 3.51 2.30
N GLY A 119 -6.26 3.93 2.43
CA GLY A 119 -7.12 4.29 1.30
C GLY A 119 -6.55 5.45 0.48
N PHE A 120 -6.03 6.48 1.17
CA PHE A 120 -5.31 7.58 0.53
C PHE A 120 -4.06 7.06 -0.21
N GLY A 121 -3.22 6.26 0.44
CA GLY A 121 -2.05 5.64 -0.19
C GLY A 121 -2.40 4.81 -1.43
N ALA A 122 -3.45 3.99 -1.33
CA ALA A 122 -3.93 3.14 -2.41
C ALA A 122 -4.39 3.93 -3.65
N ALA A 123 -4.94 5.15 -3.48
CA ALA A 123 -5.30 6.00 -4.61
C ALA A 123 -4.07 6.38 -5.47
N PHE A 124 -2.97 6.77 -4.82
CA PHE A 124 -1.73 7.09 -5.52
C PHE A 124 -1.06 5.85 -6.13
N LEU A 125 -1.04 4.74 -5.39
CA LEU A 125 -0.44 3.49 -5.86
C LEU A 125 -1.29 2.78 -6.93
N GLY A 126 -2.55 3.14 -7.09
CA GLY A 126 -3.40 2.68 -8.19
C GLY A 126 -3.13 3.37 -9.53
N SER A 127 -2.68 4.63 -9.51
CA SER A 127 -2.50 5.44 -10.73
C SER A 127 -1.04 5.63 -11.13
N ALA A 128 -0.16 6.01 -10.21
CA ALA A 128 1.19 6.43 -10.52
C ALA A 128 2.09 5.31 -11.08
N PRO A 129 2.09 4.06 -10.55
CA PRO A 129 2.94 3.01 -11.11
C PRO A 129 2.60 2.67 -12.55
N SER A 130 1.30 2.62 -12.90
CA SER A 130 0.84 2.35 -14.25
C SER A 130 1.28 3.43 -15.24
N ALA A 131 1.30 4.70 -14.80
CA ALA A 131 1.81 5.81 -15.59
C ALA A 131 3.32 5.69 -15.82
N VAL A 132 4.12 5.31 -14.80
CA VAL A 132 5.56 5.03 -14.96
C VAL A 132 5.78 3.93 -16.00
N ILE A 133 5.01 2.85 -15.98
CA ILE A 133 5.10 1.76 -16.97
C ILE A 133 4.85 2.30 -18.37
N GLY A 134 3.80 3.13 -18.55
CA GLY A 134 3.49 3.77 -19.83
C GLY A 134 4.65 4.62 -20.36
N ASP A 135 5.24 5.44 -19.48
CA ASP A 135 6.37 6.30 -19.82
C ASP A 135 7.62 5.49 -20.20
N VAL A 136 7.95 4.42 -19.48
CA VAL A 136 9.09 3.52 -19.77
C VAL A 136 8.91 2.78 -21.09
N MET A 137 7.67 2.41 -21.44
CA MET A 137 7.38 1.75 -22.72
C MET A 137 7.49 2.70 -23.92
N GLY A 138 7.29 4.00 -23.73
CA GLY A 138 7.44 4.99 -24.78
C GLY A 138 6.57 4.72 -26.03
N GLY A 139 5.34 4.21 -25.83
CA GLY A 139 4.41 3.87 -26.91
C GLY A 139 4.69 2.55 -27.65
N LYS A 140 5.72 1.78 -27.25
CA LYS A 140 6.01 0.47 -27.81
C LYS A 140 5.09 -0.60 -27.24
N LYS A 141 4.81 -1.66 -28.02
CA LYS A 141 4.10 -2.84 -27.52
C LYS A 141 4.93 -3.49 -26.41
N GLY A 142 4.40 -3.55 -25.19
CA GLY A 142 5.12 -4.01 -24.00
C GLY A 142 4.28 -4.95 -23.13
N GLY A 143 3.49 -5.85 -23.71
CA GLY A 143 2.64 -6.78 -22.97
C GLY A 143 3.39 -7.53 -21.84
N ILE A 144 4.62 -7.98 -22.12
CA ILE A 144 5.48 -8.64 -21.11
C ILE A 144 5.82 -7.68 -19.94
N VAL A 145 6.09 -6.41 -20.23
CA VAL A 145 6.42 -5.40 -19.21
C VAL A 145 5.22 -5.17 -18.27
N VAL A 146 4.03 -5.02 -18.86
CA VAL A 146 2.78 -4.87 -18.08
C VAL A 146 2.45 -6.16 -17.32
N ALA A 147 2.58 -7.32 -17.95
CA ALA A 147 2.34 -8.61 -17.31
C ALA A 147 3.28 -8.83 -16.12
N THR A 148 4.59 -8.56 -16.27
CA THR A 148 5.54 -8.67 -15.17
C THR A 148 5.19 -7.72 -14.01
N PHE A 149 4.76 -6.50 -14.34
CA PHE A 149 4.32 -5.54 -13.32
C PHE A 149 3.11 -6.08 -12.55
N GLN A 150 2.12 -6.62 -13.23
CA GLN A 150 0.92 -7.18 -12.59
C GLN A 150 1.26 -8.41 -11.74
N MET A 151 2.09 -9.31 -12.26
CA MET A 151 2.58 -10.49 -11.52
C MET A 151 3.26 -10.13 -10.20
N MET A 152 3.95 -8.99 -10.11
CA MET A 152 4.57 -8.56 -8.84
C MET A 152 3.51 -8.30 -7.76
N SER A 153 2.39 -7.66 -8.10
CA SER A 153 1.28 -7.48 -7.17
C SER A 153 0.65 -8.81 -6.75
N ASP A 154 0.45 -9.71 -7.71
CA ASP A 154 -0.18 -11.01 -7.45
C ASP A 154 0.71 -11.87 -6.55
N VAL A 155 2.03 -11.89 -6.79
CA VAL A 155 3.01 -12.56 -5.91
C VAL A 155 2.94 -11.98 -4.49
N GLY A 156 2.90 -10.64 -4.38
CA GLY A 156 2.72 -9.99 -3.09
C GLY A 156 1.42 -10.38 -2.40
N ALA A 157 0.31 -10.39 -3.13
CA ALA A 157 -1.01 -10.74 -2.61
C ALA A 157 -1.12 -12.20 -2.14
N VAL A 158 -0.36 -13.12 -2.74
CA VAL A 158 -0.28 -14.54 -2.31
C VAL A 158 0.64 -14.71 -1.11
N LEU A 159 1.81 -14.06 -1.13
CA LEU A 159 2.79 -14.19 -0.04
C LEU A 159 2.36 -13.45 1.23
N GLY A 160 1.58 -12.36 1.09
CA GLY A 160 1.13 -11.54 2.21
C GLY A 160 0.35 -12.31 3.27
N PRO A 161 -0.76 -12.99 2.94
CA PRO A 161 -1.53 -13.77 3.90
C PRO A 161 -0.73 -14.90 4.54
N LEU A 162 0.15 -15.57 3.76
CA LEU A 162 0.98 -16.66 4.25
C LEU A 162 1.97 -16.18 5.32
N ALA A 163 2.71 -15.11 5.01
CA ALA A 163 3.66 -14.54 5.96
C ALA A 163 2.96 -13.93 7.18
N ALA A 164 1.85 -13.24 6.95
CA ALA A 164 1.10 -12.60 8.02
C ALA A 164 0.44 -13.62 8.96
N GLY A 165 -0.15 -14.69 8.42
CA GLY A 165 -0.71 -15.79 9.21
C GLY A 165 0.37 -16.47 10.06
N LEU A 166 1.53 -16.81 9.46
CA LEU A 166 2.65 -17.36 10.22
C LEU A 166 3.14 -16.46 11.35
N LEU A 167 3.18 -15.15 11.13
CA LEU A 167 3.60 -14.21 12.16
C LEU A 167 2.58 -14.09 13.30
N VAL A 168 1.28 -14.10 12.98
CA VAL A 168 0.22 -14.09 13.99
C VAL A 168 0.23 -15.40 14.78
N ASP A 169 0.36 -16.55 14.12
CA ASP A 169 0.34 -17.85 14.77
C ASP A 169 1.56 -18.10 15.68
N LEU A 170 2.75 -17.56 15.29
CA LEU A 170 3.99 -17.80 16.02
C LEU A 170 4.29 -16.75 17.09
N PHE A 171 3.79 -15.54 16.91
CA PHE A 171 4.13 -14.40 17.77
C PHE A 171 2.89 -13.66 18.27
N ASP A 172 2.34 -12.74 17.45
CA ASP A 172 1.07 -12.03 17.68
C ASP A 172 0.79 -11.04 16.52
N PHE A 173 -0.32 -10.26 16.59
CA PHE A 173 -0.71 -9.25 15.61
C PHE A 173 0.32 -8.13 15.43
N ASP A 174 0.96 -7.68 16.52
CA ASP A 174 1.98 -6.62 16.50
C ASP A 174 3.13 -6.96 15.56
N TRP A 175 3.61 -8.20 15.56
CA TRP A 175 4.68 -8.65 14.65
C TRP A 175 4.26 -8.66 13.19
N ALA A 176 3.03 -9.08 12.90
CA ALA A 176 2.51 -9.07 11.55
C ALA A 176 2.37 -7.63 11.01
N PHE A 177 1.85 -6.71 11.81
CA PHE A 177 1.69 -5.31 11.45
C PHE A 177 3.03 -4.58 11.37
N ALA A 178 3.95 -4.80 12.31
CA ALA A 178 5.30 -4.23 12.29
C ALA A 178 6.10 -4.71 11.06
N PHE A 179 5.99 -5.98 10.70
CA PHE A 179 6.60 -6.52 9.49
C PHE A 179 6.03 -5.86 8.24
N GLY A 180 4.70 -5.71 8.16
CA GLY A 180 4.06 -4.97 7.07
C GLY A 180 4.51 -3.51 6.99
N ALA A 181 4.67 -2.83 8.13
CA ALA A 181 5.20 -1.46 8.19
C ALA A 181 6.65 -1.40 7.69
N LEU A 182 7.50 -2.32 8.10
CA LEU A 182 8.89 -2.42 7.64
C LEU A 182 8.95 -2.64 6.12
N LEU A 183 8.16 -3.56 5.59
CA LEU A 183 8.09 -3.81 4.16
C LEU A 183 7.58 -2.60 3.38
N ALA A 184 6.62 -1.85 3.92
CA ALA A 184 6.08 -0.65 3.28
C ALA A 184 7.10 0.50 3.16
N ILE A 185 8.18 0.49 3.95
CA ILE A 185 9.27 1.46 3.88
C ILE A 185 10.22 1.16 2.70
N LEU A 186 10.39 -0.11 2.29
CA LEU A 186 11.33 -0.49 1.25
C LEU A 186 11.11 0.23 -0.10
N PRO A 187 9.87 0.33 -0.63
CA PRO A 187 9.62 1.04 -1.87
C PRO A 187 9.99 2.52 -1.82
N ILE A 188 9.95 3.16 -0.64
CA ILE A 188 10.32 4.57 -0.49
C ILE A 188 11.76 4.79 -0.95
N PHE A 189 12.68 3.91 -0.57
CA PHE A 189 14.10 3.98 -1.00
C PHE A 189 14.25 3.80 -2.51
N LEU A 190 13.47 2.90 -3.12
CA LEU A 190 13.49 2.68 -4.56
C LEU A 190 12.95 3.91 -5.30
N VAL A 191 11.84 4.48 -4.83
CA VAL A 191 11.20 5.66 -5.42
C VAL A 191 12.07 6.92 -5.25
N ILE A 192 12.77 7.08 -4.12
CA ILE A 192 13.71 8.20 -3.95
C ILE A 192 14.85 8.13 -4.97
N ARG A 193 15.30 6.95 -5.35
CA ARG A 193 16.40 6.74 -6.29
C ARG A 193 15.98 6.71 -7.75
N MET A 194 14.67 6.65 -8.05
CA MET A 194 14.19 6.67 -9.42
C MET A 194 14.29 8.07 -10.03
N PRO A 195 14.63 8.18 -11.33
CA PRO A 195 14.50 9.43 -12.07
C PRO A 195 13.01 9.79 -12.26
N GLU A 196 12.70 11.07 -12.42
CA GLU A 196 11.36 11.49 -12.84
C GLU A 196 11.13 11.06 -14.29
N THR A 197 9.99 10.41 -14.55
CA THR A 197 9.67 9.91 -15.90
C THR A 197 8.74 10.83 -16.67
N LEU A 198 8.07 11.77 -15.97
CA LEU A 198 7.24 12.76 -16.63
C LEU A 198 8.06 13.61 -17.59
N LYS A 199 7.85 13.45 -18.88
CA LYS A 199 8.39 14.38 -19.88
C LYS A 199 7.57 15.66 -19.83
N ARG A 200 8.16 16.73 -19.32
CA ARG A 200 7.59 18.08 -19.55
C ARG A 200 7.66 18.29 -21.05
N SER A 201 6.51 18.34 -21.71
CA SER A 201 6.44 18.94 -23.04
C SER A 201 6.85 20.40 -22.87
N ASP A 202 7.98 20.80 -23.46
CA ASP A 202 8.32 22.19 -23.64
C ASP A 202 7.20 22.79 -24.51
N VAL A 203 6.22 23.39 -23.84
CA VAL A 203 5.22 24.22 -24.50
C VAL A 203 5.92 25.54 -24.75
N THR A 204 6.57 25.63 -25.93
CA THR A 204 6.96 26.90 -26.52
C THR A 204 5.74 27.57 -27.13
#